data_ce435e8feccb4f11b6d6070d5ef236f9
#
_entry.id   ce435e8feccb4f11b6d6070d5ef236f9
#
_cell.length_a   1.000
_cell.length_b   1.000
_cell.length_c   1.000
_cell.angle_alpha   90.00
_cell.angle_beta   90.00
_cell.angle_gamma   90.00
#
_symmetry.space_group_name_H-M   'P 1'
#
loop_
_entity.id
_entity.type
_entity.pdbx_description
1 polymer ?
#
loop_
_entity_poly.entity_id
_entity_poly.type
_entity_poly.pdbx_seq_one_letter_code
_entity_poly.pdbx_strand_id
1 'polypeptide(L)'
;MTRVDTTLRLRYARYGEELRNSLHAVYGDETERVYDLVVRIINRAYRERSADLKALDEARLLQPDWLQLPERVGYVAYTDRFAGTLKGLEARVDYLSDLGVTYLHLMPLLEPRPDENDGGYAVMNYNKVRSDLGTMEDLSNLAAALRSRGIALVADLVLNHVAAEHEWAQKARAGEQHYRDYFWMFPDRTMPDKYEQHLPEIFPDFAPGNFTWDEQAKAWVWTTFNSYQWDVNWSNPNVFCEYLSIIFNLLNHGVEVIRLDAIAFIWKRLGTMCQGEEEVHHLTQALRTAIRIAAPGAAFKAEAIVGPEQLLPYLGKGEHWGKVSDLAYHNSFMVQLWSSLASRDTRLFENALRAFPAKPSNTTWGAYIRCHDDIGWAISDADAAHTGLSGPEHRRFLSQFYSGIYPGSFARGLVFQYNPVTDDRRISGSLASLAGLEIALEKGEADEIDLALRRITMLLTAVVGFSGVPLLYMGDEIGMLNDYTYADDPDHAADNRWVHRPVMDWDAADRARKDPSSPGGRIYAALQHVIGVRRSLPHMHASIESTVVPSPHQHLLILLRDHPQGRMVQVYNLSEHRTSLSAEVLRAHLGHSAWEALSGYDYNLDVHELTLEPYQALWFVAH
;
A
#
# COMPACT_ATOMS: atom_id res chain seq x y z
N MET A 1 39.62 -18.32 13.38
CA MET A 1 38.76 -17.22 13.86
C MET A 1 38.82 -16.11 12.82
N THR A 2 37.85 -16.06 11.93
CA THR A 2 37.67 -14.95 10.97
C THR A 2 37.42 -13.66 11.77
N ARG A 3 38.19 -12.61 11.46
CA ARG A 3 38.01 -11.25 12.05
C ARG A 3 36.55 -10.87 11.91
N VAL A 4 35.79 -10.82 13.00
CA VAL A 4 34.40 -10.33 12.99
C VAL A 4 34.47 -8.87 12.57
N ASP A 5 33.77 -8.52 11.51
CA ASP A 5 33.67 -7.14 11.01
C ASP A 5 33.22 -6.24 12.17
N THR A 6 33.98 -5.16 12.41
CA THR A 6 33.73 -4.23 13.52
C THR A 6 32.35 -3.62 13.42
N THR A 7 31.90 -3.31 12.20
CA THR A 7 30.56 -2.76 11.92
C THR A 7 29.46 -3.71 12.38
N LEU A 8 29.58 -4.98 12.02
CA LEU A 8 28.60 -6.00 12.38
C LEU A 8 28.54 -6.18 13.91
N ARG A 9 29.71 -6.20 14.57
CA ARG A 9 29.81 -6.29 16.03
C ARG A 9 29.09 -5.12 16.75
N LEU A 10 29.28 -3.89 16.25
CA LEU A 10 28.60 -2.70 16.82
C LEU A 10 27.09 -2.78 16.63
N ARG A 11 26.61 -3.26 15.47
CA ARG A 11 25.18 -3.44 15.22
C ARG A 11 24.57 -4.53 16.11
N TYR A 12 25.27 -5.64 16.36
CA TYR A 12 24.84 -6.65 17.34
C TYR A 12 24.82 -6.10 18.77
N ALA A 13 25.79 -5.29 19.16
CA ALA A 13 25.79 -4.65 20.49
C ALA A 13 24.58 -3.71 20.67
N ARG A 14 24.11 -3.10 19.59
CA ARG A 14 22.94 -2.20 19.62
C ARG A 14 21.61 -2.95 19.56
N TYR A 15 21.48 -3.97 18.74
CA TYR A 15 20.20 -4.57 18.37
C TYR A 15 20.02 -6.02 18.83
N GLY A 16 21.10 -6.68 19.30
CA GLY A 16 21.07 -8.11 19.62
C GLY A 16 20.12 -8.46 20.77
N GLU A 17 20.01 -7.60 21.78
CA GLU A 17 19.09 -7.81 22.90
C GLU A 17 17.63 -7.63 22.46
N GLU A 18 17.32 -6.59 21.66
CA GLU A 18 15.99 -6.38 21.09
C GLU A 18 15.55 -7.58 20.25
N LEU A 19 16.45 -8.11 19.41
CA LEU A 19 16.18 -9.32 18.61
C LEU A 19 15.88 -10.51 19.50
N ARG A 20 16.69 -10.76 20.53
CA ARG A 20 16.50 -11.87 21.47
C ARG A 20 15.18 -11.78 22.22
N ASN A 21 14.83 -10.57 22.70
CA ASN A 21 13.58 -10.34 23.42
C ASN A 21 12.36 -10.56 22.53
N SER A 22 12.38 -10.11 21.29
CA SER A 22 11.29 -10.33 20.32
C SER A 22 11.13 -11.83 20.00
N LEU A 23 12.23 -12.57 19.84
CA LEU A 23 12.19 -14.03 19.65
C LEU A 23 11.70 -14.76 20.89
N HIS A 24 12.08 -14.29 22.09
CA HIS A 24 11.64 -14.89 23.36
C HIS A 24 10.13 -14.75 23.57
N ALA A 25 9.56 -13.60 23.21
CA ALA A 25 8.12 -13.38 23.33
C ALA A 25 7.29 -14.36 22.49
N VAL A 26 7.85 -14.90 21.41
CA VAL A 26 7.16 -15.83 20.49
C VAL A 26 7.55 -17.29 20.78
N TYR A 27 8.83 -17.57 20.99
CA TYR A 27 9.37 -18.94 21.00
C TYR A 27 9.82 -19.45 22.38
N GLY A 28 9.73 -18.60 23.43
CA GLY A 28 9.94 -19.01 24.83
C GLY A 28 11.29 -19.75 25.02
N ASP A 29 11.22 -21.00 25.49
CA ASP A 29 12.39 -21.83 25.81
C ASP A 29 13.29 -22.15 24.60
N GLU A 30 12.76 -22.04 23.38
CA GLU A 30 13.55 -22.26 22.15
C GLU A 30 14.40 -21.06 21.73
N THR A 31 14.29 -19.92 22.42
CA THR A 31 14.92 -18.64 22.04
C THR A 31 16.38 -18.76 21.69
N GLU A 32 17.17 -19.40 22.53
CA GLU A 32 18.64 -19.46 22.32
C GLU A 32 19.00 -20.25 21.04
N ARG A 33 18.30 -21.37 20.81
CA ARG A 33 18.48 -22.17 19.59
C ARG A 33 18.14 -21.37 18.35
N VAL A 34 16.99 -20.65 18.38
CA VAL A 34 16.51 -19.84 17.27
C VAL A 34 17.43 -18.64 17.03
N TYR A 35 17.83 -17.96 18.11
CA TYR A 35 18.76 -16.83 18.04
C TYR A 35 20.09 -17.21 17.37
N ASP A 36 20.66 -18.37 17.73
CA ASP A 36 21.88 -18.88 17.11
C ASP A 36 21.72 -19.16 15.60
N LEU A 37 20.54 -19.68 15.18
CA LEU A 37 20.23 -19.86 13.75
C LEU A 37 20.13 -18.52 13.04
N VAL A 38 19.39 -17.57 13.61
CA VAL A 38 19.20 -16.22 13.09
C VAL A 38 20.54 -15.49 12.95
N VAL A 39 21.41 -15.56 13.94
CA VAL A 39 22.77 -14.99 13.89
C VAL A 39 23.58 -15.58 12.72
N ARG A 40 23.48 -16.88 12.45
CA ARG A 40 24.15 -17.49 11.29
C ARG A 40 23.61 -16.96 9.97
N ILE A 41 22.29 -16.80 9.85
CA ILE A 41 21.64 -16.24 8.66
C ILE A 41 22.06 -14.78 8.44
N ILE A 42 22.00 -13.93 9.47
CA ILE A 42 22.44 -12.53 9.42
C ILE A 42 23.91 -12.41 8.98
N ASN A 43 24.78 -13.21 9.58
CA ASN A 43 26.23 -13.19 9.27
C ASN A 43 26.51 -13.61 7.82
N ARG A 44 25.76 -14.59 7.29
CA ARG A 44 25.85 -15.01 5.89
C ARG A 44 25.39 -13.88 4.98
N ALA A 45 24.19 -13.34 5.23
CA ALA A 45 23.61 -12.27 4.44
C ALA A 45 24.52 -11.03 4.36
N TYR A 46 25.10 -10.60 5.47
CA TYR A 46 26.05 -9.47 5.50
C TYR A 46 27.31 -9.74 4.69
N ARG A 47 27.86 -10.97 4.72
CA ARG A 47 29.03 -11.32 3.91
C ARG A 47 28.73 -11.30 2.41
N GLU A 48 27.57 -11.82 2.03
CA GLU A 48 27.11 -11.90 0.64
C GLU A 48 26.64 -10.55 0.07
N ARG A 49 26.33 -9.57 0.94
CA ARG A 49 25.88 -8.23 0.54
C ARG A 49 26.99 -7.49 -0.20
N SER A 50 26.70 -6.99 -1.39
CA SER A 50 27.66 -6.29 -2.27
C SER A 50 28.18 -4.98 -1.67
N ALA A 51 29.26 -4.45 -2.20
CA ALA A 51 29.89 -3.24 -1.68
C ALA A 51 29.02 -1.98 -1.91
N ASP A 52 28.34 -1.90 -3.04
CA ASP A 52 27.42 -0.81 -3.38
C ASP A 52 26.18 -0.78 -2.45
N LEU A 53 25.62 -1.96 -2.13
CA LEU A 53 24.52 -2.07 -1.18
C LEU A 53 24.96 -1.74 0.25
N LYS A 54 26.20 -2.09 0.66
CA LYS A 54 26.75 -1.66 1.95
C LYS A 54 26.95 -0.14 2.00
N ALA A 55 27.38 0.47 0.90
CA ALA A 55 27.51 1.92 0.81
C ALA A 55 26.14 2.61 0.90
N LEU A 56 25.11 2.04 0.28
CA LEU A 56 23.71 2.51 0.42
C LEU A 56 23.24 2.41 1.88
N ASP A 57 23.56 1.30 2.56
CA ASP A 57 23.22 1.12 3.98
C ASP A 57 23.83 2.22 4.85
N GLU A 58 25.11 2.55 4.62
CA GLU A 58 25.81 3.59 5.36
C GLU A 58 25.23 4.99 5.06
N ALA A 59 24.93 5.28 3.79
CA ALA A 59 24.30 6.55 3.41
C ALA A 59 22.94 6.74 4.11
N ARG A 60 22.12 5.69 4.18
CA ARG A 60 20.80 5.74 4.83
C ARG A 60 20.88 5.75 6.36
N LEU A 61 21.93 5.20 6.96
CA LEU A 61 22.20 5.37 8.39
C LEU A 61 22.51 6.82 8.74
N LEU A 62 23.12 7.59 7.82
CA LEU A 62 23.38 9.02 7.97
C LEU A 62 22.14 9.88 7.67
N GLN A 63 21.17 9.34 6.92
CA GLN A 63 19.90 9.97 6.59
C GLN A 63 18.74 9.02 6.93
N PRO A 64 18.45 8.80 8.22
CA PRO A 64 17.51 7.77 8.66
C PRO A 64 16.04 8.04 8.25
N ASP A 65 15.72 9.28 7.90
CA ASP A 65 14.43 9.75 7.40
C ASP A 65 14.29 9.66 5.87
N TRP A 66 15.24 8.95 5.19
CA TRP A 66 15.29 8.85 3.72
C TRP A 66 13.95 8.47 3.06
N LEU A 67 13.10 7.69 3.78
CA LEU A 67 11.78 7.28 3.30
C LEU A 67 10.72 8.37 3.49
N GLN A 68 10.99 9.37 4.34
CA GLN A 68 10.05 10.43 4.71
C GLN A 68 10.24 11.75 3.95
N LEU A 69 11.28 11.84 3.14
CA LEU A 69 11.64 13.07 2.43
C LEU A 69 10.52 13.51 1.46
N PRO A 70 10.34 14.82 1.23
CA PRO A 70 9.37 15.37 0.28
C PRO A 70 9.48 14.77 -1.13
N GLU A 71 10.69 14.39 -1.54
CA GLU A 71 10.99 13.78 -2.84
C GLU A 71 10.42 12.37 -3.00
N ARG A 72 10.00 11.71 -1.91
CA ARG A 72 9.47 10.34 -2.01
C ARG A 72 8.09 10.35 -2.64
N VAL A 73 8.03 9.81 -3.86
CA VAL A 73 6.81 9.58 -4.62
C VAL A 73 6.86 8.16 -5.15
N GLY A 74 5.86 7.39 -4.79
CA GLY A 74 5.75 5.97 -5.14
C GLY A 74 4.91 5.76 -6.39
N TYR A 75 5.30 4.74 -7.15
CA TYR A 75 4.56 4.23 -8.30
C TYR A 75 4.41 2.72 -8.14
N VAL A 76 3.23 2.20 -8.37
CA VAL A 76 2.86 0.79 -8.17
C VAL A 76 2.49 0.17 -9.50
N ALA A 77 3.09 -0.96 -9.87
CA ALA A 77 2.85 -1.59 -11.16
C ALA A 77 3.02 -3.10 -11.12
N TYR A 78 2.26 -3.81 -11.95
CA TYR A 78 2.59 -5.17 -12.39
C TYR A 78 3.66 -5.08 -13.50
N THR A 79 4.73 -5.83 -13.39
CA THR A 79 5.85 -5.79 -14.37
C THR A 79 5.39 -6.15 -15.77
N ASP A 80 4.62 -7.23 -15.91
CA ASP A 80 4.06 -7.70 -17.19
C ASP A 80 3.09 -6.67 -17.81
N ARG A 81 2.25 -6.05 -17.00
CA ARG A 81 1.28 -5.04 -17.45
C ARG A 81 1.94 -3.72 -17.81
N PHE A 82 3.00 -3.34 -17.10
CA PHE A 82 3.70 -2.08 -17.33
C PHE A 82 4.67 -2.15 -18.51
N ALA A 83 5.51 -3.21 -18.58
CA ALA A 83 6.61 -3.25 -19.55
C ALA A 83 6.92 -4.65 -20.10
N GLY A 84 6.06 -5.63 -19.84
CA GLY A 84 6.21 -7.02 -20.28
C GLY A 84 7.22 -7.81 -19.45
N THR A 85 8.43 -7.31 -19.26
CA THR A 85 9.53 -7.98 -18.57
C THR A 85 10.33 -7.03 -17.69
N LEU A 86 11.20 -7.55 -16.81
CA LEU A 86 12.13 -6.75 -16.02
C LEU A 86 13.08 -5.92 -16.91
N LYS A 87 13.55 -6.49 -18.03
CA LYS A 87 14.35 -5.75 -19.03
C LYS A 87 13.54 -4.67 -19.75
N GLY A 88 12.27 -4.96 -20.05
CA GLY A 88 11.35 -3.97 -20.60
C GLY A 88 11.14 -2.81 -19.65
N LEU A 89 11.04 -3.08 -18.36
CA LEU A 89 10.90 -2.06 -17.32
C LEU A 89 12.19 -1.24 -17.17
N GLU A 90 13.37 -1.86 -17.25
CA GLU A 90 14.64 -1.14 -17.27
C GLU A 90 14.68 -0.08 -18.37
N ALA A 91 14.14 -0.39 -19.56
CA ALA A 91 14.03 0.56 -20.68
C ALA A 91 13.02 1.71 -20.42
N ARG A 92 12.19 1.60 -19.37
CA ARG A 92 11.18 2.61 -18.99
C ARG A 92 11.56 3.41 -17.72
N VAL A 93 12.74 3.21 -17.17
CA VAL A 93 13.18 3.92 -15.94
C VAL A 93 13.19 5.44 -16.14
N ASP A 94 13.55 5.93 -17.34
CA ASP A 94 13.52 7.37 -17.65
C ASP A 94 12.09 7.94 -17.59
N TYR A 95 11.07 7.20 -18.04
CA TYR A 95 9.67 7.62 -17.91
C TYR A 95 9.27 7.84 -16.45
N LEU A 96 9.63 6.90 -15.58
CA LEU A 96 9.35 7.01 -14.14
C LEU A 96 10.11 8.19 -13.51
N SER A 97 11.38 8.37 -13.88
CA SER A 97 12.19 9.49 -13.40
C SER A 97 11.64 10.85 -13.87
N ASP A 98 11.20 10.97 -15.13
CA ASP A 98 10.59 12.18 -15.68
C ASP A 98 9.28 12.54 -14.99
N LEU A 99 8.46 11.53 -14.63
CA LEU A 99 7.25 11.73 -13.84
C LEU A 99 7.56 12.17 -12.39
N GLY A 100 8.78 11.93 -11.93
CA GLY A 100 9.22 12.27 -10.58
C GLY A 100 9.10 11.13 -9.58
N VAL A 101 8.98 9.89 -10.03
CA VAL A 101 8.96 8.69 -9.18
C VAL A 101 10.32 8.46 -8.54
N THR A 102 10.33 8.15 -7.24
CA THR A 102 11.54 7.81 -6.46
C THR A 102 11.39 6.52 -5.63
N TYR A 103 10.25 5.82 -5.82
CA TYR A 103 9.90 4.61 -5.10
C TYR A 103 9.03 3.75 -6.04
N LEU A 104 9.58 2.67 -6.62
CA LEU A 104 8.86 1.78 -7.52
C LEU A 104 8.48 0.50 -6.79
N HIS A 105 7.18 0.26 -6.66
CA HIS A 105 6.64 -0.96 -6.08
C HIS A 105 6.16 -1.89 -7.21
N LEU A 106 6.85 -3.00 -7.38
CA LEU A 106 6.45 -4.06 -8.28
C LEU A 106 5.57 -5.07 -7.55
N MET A 107 4.38 -5.32 -8.10
CA MET A 107 3.46 -6.37 -7.66
C MET A 107 4.15 -7.74 -7.77
N PRO A 108 3.59 -8.84 -7.23
CA PRO A 108 4.32 -10.08 -7.06
C PRO A 108 5.09 -10.50 -8.30
N LEU A 109 6.41 -10.61 -8.16
CA LEU A 109 7.34 -10.92 -9.25
C LEU A 109 8.03 -12.29 -9.08
N LEU A 110 7.81 -12.98 -7.95
CA LEU A 110 8.38 -14.29 -7.70
C LEU A 110 7.52 -15.38 -8.34
N GLU A 111 8.10 -16.56 -8.56
CA GLU A 111 7.46 -17.66 -9.29
C GLU A 111 6.19 -18.11 -8.60
N PRO A 112 5.00 -17.86 -9.16
CA PRO A 112 3.74 -18.36 -8.63
C PRO A 112 3.47 -19.78 -9.12
N ARG A 113 2.42 -20.41 -8.59
CA ARG A 113 1.88 -21.64 -9.17
C ARG A 113 1.38 -21.40 -10.61
N PRO A 114 1.36 -22.43 -11.46
CA PRO A 114 0.70 -22.35 -12.75
C PRO A 114 -0.82 -22.16 -12.59
N ASP A 115 -1.48 -21.73 -13.65
CA ASP A 115 -2.93 -21.46 -13.71
C ASP A 115 -3.35 -20.34 -12.74
N GLU A 116 -4.53 -20.42 -12.15
CA GLU A 116 -5.03 -19.45 -11.18
C GLU A 116 -4.06 -19.29 -10.01
N ASN A 117 -3.57 -18.07 -9.79
CA ASN A 117 -2.53 -17.80 -8.80
C ASN A 117 -2.75 -16.49 -8.01
N ASP A 118 -3.98 -15.97 -8.04
CA ASP A 118 -4.35 -14.74 -7.32
C ASP A 118 -3.44 -13.55 -7.67
N GLY A 119 -3.20 -13.31 -8.96
CA GLY A 119 -2.35 -12.20 -9.40
C GLY A 119 -0.88 -12.30 -8.95
N GLY A 120 -0.38 -13.53 -8.77
CA GLY A 120 1.00 -13.81 -8.33
C GLY A 120 1.15 -14.03 -6.83
N TYR A 121 0.09 -13.91 -6.04
CA TYR A 121 0.17 -14.08 -4.57
C TYR A 121 0.19 -15.55 -4.10
N ALA A 122 -0.04 -16.52 -4.97
CA ALA A 122 0.20 -17.93 -4.68
C ALA A 122 1.63 -18.34 -5.08
N VAL A 123 2.62 -17.99 -4.25
CA VAL A 123 4.05 -18.19 -4.55
C VAL A 123 4.44 -19.66 -4.43
N MET A 124 5.02 -20.22 -5.49
CA MET A 124 5.56 -21.57 -5.54
C MET A 124 7.07 -21.60 -5.25
N ASN A 125 7.81 -20.54 -5.59
CA ASN A 125 9.25 -20.48 -5.37
C ASN A 125 9.73 -19.05 -5.09
N TYR A 126 10.16 -18.79 -3.86
CA TYR A 126 10.67 -17.48 -3.44
C TYR A 126 12.09 -17.15 -3.93
N ASN A 127 12.82 -18.12 -4.46
CA ASN A 127 14.19 -17.91 -4.93
C ASN A 127 14.29 -17.71 -6.44
N LYS A 128 13.14 -17.56 -7.10
CA LYS A 128 13.06 -17.45 -8.55
C LYS A 128 12.05 -16.36 -8.94
N VAL A 129 12.44 -15.51 -9.88
CA VAL A 129 11.52 -14.60 -10.56
C VAL A 129 10.61 -15.40 -11.48
N ARG A 130 9.36 -14.99 -11.63
CA ARG A 130 8.39 -15.53 -12.59
C ARG A 130 9.03 -15.58 -13.98
N SER A 131 9.03 -16.77 -14.59
CA SER A 131 9.89 -17.08 -15.75
C SER A 131 9.63 -16.21 -16.99
N ASP A 132 8.41 -15.70 -17.15
CA ASP A 132 8.03 -14.78 -18.22
C ASP A 132 8.53 -13.33 -17.97
N LEU A 133 8.83 -12.96 -16.73
CA LEU A 133 9.36 -11.64 -16.38
C LEU A 133 10.88 -11.56 -16.51
N GLY A 134 11.60 -12.66 -16.32
CA GLY A 134 13.05 -12.71 -16.36
C GLY A 134 13.69 -13.58 -15.28
N THR A 135 14.86 -13.19 -14.82
CA THR A 135 15.70 -13.92 -13.87
C THR A 135 16.00 -13.09 -12.62
N MET A 136 16.57 -13.72 -11.58
CA MET A 136 17.09 -13.00 -10.40
C MET A 136 18.24 -12.03 -10.77
N GLU A 137 19.02 -12.33 -11.82
CA GLU A 137 20.03 -11.42 -12.35
C GLU A 137 19.37 -10.19 -13.01
N ASP A 138 18.31 -10.38 -13.79
CA ASP A 138 17.54 -9.26 -14.37
C ASP A 138 16.93 -8.37 -13.28
N LEU A 139 16.48 -8.95 -12.17
CA LEU A 139 16.02 -8.20 -10.99
C LEU A 139 17.13 -7.34 -10.39
N SER A 140 18.34 -7.91 -10.25
CA SER A 140 19.51 -7.18 -9.72
C SER A 140 19.93 -6.03 -10.66
N ASN A 141 19.89 -6.26 -11.97
CA ASN A 141 20.21 -5.25 -12.98
C ASN A 141 19.20 -4.10 -12.95
N LEU A 142 17.91 -4.42 -12.92
CA LEU A 142 16.84 -3.43 -12.77
C LEU A 142 17.01 -2.62 -11.47
N ALA A 143 17.26 -3.28 -10.33
CA ALA A 143 17.48 -2.63 -9.06
C ALA A 143 18.66 -1.63 -9.10
N ALA A 144 19.75 -2.01 -9.78
CA ALA A 144 20.91 -1.13 -9.98
C ALA A 144 20.57 0.07 -10.89
N ALA A 145 19.83 -0.17 -11.98
CA ALA A 145 19.38 0.88 -12.89
C ALA A 145 18.45 1.90 -12.19
N LEU A 146 17.46 1.42 -11.43
CA LEU A 146 16.55 2.25 -10.63
C LEU A 146 17.34 3.08 -9.60
N ARG A 147 18.25 2.45 -8.85
CA ARG A 147 19.06 3.12 -7.83
C ARG A 147 19.95 4.22 -8.44
N SER A 148 20.47 4.01 -9.65
CA SER A 148 21.25 5.04 -10.37
C SER A 148 20.44 6.32 -10.67
N ARG A 149 19.10 6.22 -10.68
CA ARG A 149 18.15 7.33 -10.84
C ARG A 149 17.52 7.78 -9.53
N GLY A 150 17.98 7.28 -8.38
CA GLY A 150 17.43 7.58 -7.05
C GLY A 150 16.07 6.96 -6.78
N ILE A 151 15.69 5.92 -7.54
CA ILE A 151 14.43 5.20 -7.37
C ILE A 151 14.68 3.94 -6.54
N ALA A 152 14.05 3.83 -5.38
CA ALA A 152 14.10 2.64 -4.53
C ALA A 152 13.17 1.55 -5.06
N LEU A 153 13.65 0.32 -5.14
CA LEU A 153 12.85 -0.83 -5.55
C LEU A 153 12.12 -1.46 -4.36
N VAL A 154 10.82 -1.67 -4.53
CA VAL A 154 9.95 -2.36 -3.58
C VAL A 154 9.41 -3.64 -4.19
N ALA A 155 9.41 -4.73 -3.44
CA ALA A 155 8.84 -6.01 -3.87
C ALA A 155 7.90 -6.57 -2.80
N ASP A 156 6.88 -7.29 -3.26
CA ASP A 156 5.98 -8.05 -2.40
C ASP A 156 6.66 -9.30 -1.84
N LEU A 157 6.35 -9.61 -0.58
CA LEU A 157 6.66 -10.87 0.06
C LEU A 157 5.41 -11.40 0.76
N VAL A 158 4.86 -12.49 0.23
CA VAL A 158 3.71 -13.18 0.82
C VAL A 158 4.18 -13.95 2.05
N LEU A 159 3.67 -13.60 3.23
CA LEU A 159 4.09 -14.17 4.51
C LEU A 159 3.09 -15.17 5.09
N ASN A 160 1.80 -14.99 4.82
CA ASN A 160 0.77 -15.81 5.43
C ASN A 160 0.69 -17.22 4.85
N HIS A 161 0.97 -17.38 3.56
CA HIS A 161 0.75 -18.63 2.84
C HIS A 161 1.77 -18.86 1.73
N VAL A 162 1.82 -20.09 1.26
CA VAL A 162 2.51 -20.49 0.03
C VAL A 162 1.54 -21.22 -0.89
N ALA A 163 1.88 -21.36 -2.17
CA ALA A 163 1.10 -22.21 -3.08
C ALA A 163 1.14 -23.68 -2.64
N ALA A 164 0.07 -24.40 -2.91
CA ALA A 164 0.01 -25.85 -2.68
C ALA A 164 1.06 -26.63 -3.50
N GLU A 165 1.65 -26.03 -4.52
CA GLU A 165 2.77 -26.53 -5.34
C GLU A 165 4.15 -26.16 -4.78
N HIS A 166 4.23 -25.36 -3.73
CA HIS A 166 5.50 -25.01 -3.08
C HIS A 166 6.22 -26.27 -2.57
N GLU A 167 7.55 -26.30 -2.63
CA GLU A 167 8.37 -27.44 -2.20
C GLU A 167 8.00 -27.92 -0.78
N TRP A 168 7.75 -27.00 0.14
CA TRP A 168 7.35 -27.35 1.52
C TRP A 168 6.02 -28.11 1.55
N ALA A 169 5.03 -27.62 0.77
CA ALA A 169 3.71 -28.26 0.69
C ALA A 169 3.79 -29.65 0.03
N GLN A 170 4.62 -29.81 -1.00
CA GLN A 170 4.83 -31.10 -1.66
C GLN A 170 5.46 -32.12 -0.71
N LYS A 171 6.46 -31.73 0.07
CA LYS A 171 7.10 -32.58 1.08
C LYS A 171 6.14 -32.90 2.24
N ALA A 172 5.33 -31.94 2.66
CA ALA A 172 4.28 -32.18 3.65
C ALA A 172 3.25 -33.22 3.16
N ARG A 173 2.83 -33.15 1.89
CA ARG A 173 1.98 -34.15 1.24
C ARG A 173 2.62 -35.53 1.20
N ALA A 174 3.93 -35.59 0.95
CA ALA A 174 4.71 -36.84 0.96
C ALA A 174 4.85 -37.46 2.37
N GLY A 175 4.38 -36.78 3.39
CA GLY A 175 4.39 -37.27 4.78
C GLY A 175 5.66 -36.92 5.57
N GLU A 176 6.52 -36.03 5.06
CA GLU A 176 7.70 -35.57 5.79
C GLU A 176 7.26 -34.67 6.97
N GLN A 177 7.39 -35.19 8.21
CA GLN A 177 6.88 -34.55 9.42
C GLN A 177 7.45 -33.13 9.61
N HIS A 178 8.73 -32.92 9.32
CA HIS A 178 9.37 -31.61 9.39
C HIS A 178 8.61 -30.55 8.57
N TYR A 179 8.16 -30.88 7.35
CA TYR A 179 7.41 -29.96 6.51
C TYR A 179 5.92 -29.93 6.80
N ARG A 180 5.35 -31.02 7.36
CA ARG A 180 3.97 -30.97 7.88
C ARG A 180 3.85 -29.95 9.02
N ASP A 181 4.87 -29.81 9.85
CA ASP A 181 4.92 -28.85 10.95
C ASP A 181 5.05 -27.37 10.46
N TYR A 182 5.31 -27.16 9.17
CA TYR A 182 5.33 -25.83 8.55
C TYR A 182 3.92 -25.29 8.26
N PHE A 183 2.89 -26.14 8.34
CA PHE A 183 1.52 -25.81 8.01
C PHE A 183 0.56 -26.11 9.16
N TRP A 184 -0.60 -25.49 9.13
CA TRP A 184 -1.72 -25.83 9.98
C TRP A 184 -2.54 -26.93 9.31
N MET A 185 -2.34 -28.18 9.75
CA MET A 185 -2.96 -29.39 9.17
C MET A 185 -3.68 -30.19 10.24
N PHE A 186 -4.92 -30.59 9.97
CA PHE A 186 -5.78 -31.30 10.91
C PHE A 186 -6.32 -32.60 10.29
N PRO A 187 -6.36 -33.69 11.06
CA PRO A 187 -6.84 -34.99 10.53
C PRO A 187 -8.35 -35.02 10.29
N ASP A 188 -9.10 -34.17 10.96
CA ASP A 188 -10.56 -34.09 10.89
C ASP A 188 -11.05 -32.64 11.11
N ARG A 189 -12.38 -32.43 11.11
CA ARG A 189 -13.01 -31.11 11.29
C ARG A 189 -13.09 -30.63 12.74
N THR A 190 -12.66 -31.42 13.72
CA THR A 190 -12.84 -31.08 15.16
C THR A 190 -12.22 -29.72 15.53
N MET A 191 -11.00 -29.45 15.08
CA MET A 191 -10.34 -28.18 15.31
C MET A 191 -10.73 -27.10 14.28
N PRO A 192 -10.76 -27.40 12.96
CA PRO A 192 -11.28 -26.45 11.98
C PRO A 192 -12.62 -25.83 12.33
N ASP A 193 -13.63 -26.63 12.71
CA ASP A 193 -14.97 -26.13 13.08
C ASP A 193 -14.95 -25.20 14.30
N LYS A 194 -14.01 -25.38 15.23
CA LYS A 194 -13.84 -24.47 16.37
C LYS A 194 -13.22 -23.13 15.95
N TYR A 195 -12.27 -23.16 15.04
CA TYR A 195 -11.66 -21.93 14.51
C TYR A 195 -12.65 -21.13 13.67
N GLU A 196 -13.39 -21.78 12.76
CA GLU A 196 -14.35 -21.14 11.87
C GLU A 196 -15.51 -20.43 12.58
N GLN A 197 -15.74 -20.69 13.89
CA GLN A 197 -16.70 -19.91 14.68
C GLN A 197 -16.35 -18.43 14.79
N HIS A 198 -15.10 -18.08 14.57
CA HIS A 198 -14.59 -16.71 14.75
C HIS A 198 -13.85 -16.14 13.54
N LEU A 199 -13.50 -16.99 12.58
CA LEU A 199 -12.71 -16.56 11.41
C LEU A 199 -13.56 -15.77 10.40
N PRO A 200 -13.03 -14.69 9.83
CA PRO A 200 -13.65 -14.03 8.68
C PRO A 200 -13.45 -14.86 7.41
N GLU A 201 -14.40 -14.82 6.50
CA GLU A 201 -14.23 -15.28 5.12
C GLU A 201 -13.76 -14.09 4.26
N ILE A 202 -12.60 -14.25 3.62
CA ILE A 202 -12.01 -13.17 2.82
C ILE A 202 -12.63 -13.12 1.40
N PHE A 203 -12.86 -14.29 0.81
CA PHE A 203 -13.43 -14.44 -0.52
C PHE A 203 -14.69 -15.33 -0.49
N PRO A 204 -15.80 -14.87 0.11
CA PRO A 204 -16.98 -15.69 0.32
C PRO A 204 -17.64 -16.20 -0.98
N ASP A 205 -17.46 -15.50 -2.11
CA ASP A 205 -18.10 -15.85 -3.37
C ASP A 205 -17.43 -17.05 -4.08
N PHE A 206 -16.11 -17.18 -4.01
CA PHE A 206 -15.38 -18.22 -4.75
C PHE A 206 -14.45 -19.09 -3.90
N ALA A 207 -14.15 -18.71 -2.67
CA ALA A 207 -13.35 -19.48 -1.72
C ALA A 207 -13.98 -19.46 -0.32
N PRO A 208 -15.20 -20.02 -0.15
CA PRO A 208 -15.86 -20.06 1.15
C PRO A 208 -15.15 -21.01 2.12
N GLY A 209 -15.17 -20.65 3.41
CA GLY A 209 -14.50 -21.37 4.48
C GLY A 209 -13.02 -21.02 4.59
N ASN A 210 -12.36 -21.62 5.60
CA ASN A 210 -10.96 -21.37 5.90
C ASN A 210 -10.11 -22.64 5.92
N PHE A 211 -10.66 -23.77 5.52
CA PHE A 211 -9.98 -25.08 5.53
C PHE A 211 -10.34 -25.89 4.30
N THR A 212 -9.32 -26.41 3.62
CA THR A 212 -9.47 -27.25 2.43
C THR A 212 -8.97 -28.67 2.71
N TRP A 213 -9.74 -29.68 2.33
CA TRP A 213 -9.29 -31.07 2.41
C TRP A 213 -8.27 -31.37 1.32
N ASP A 214 -7.08 -31.81 1.71
CA ASP A 214 -6.06 -32.30 0.78
C ASP A 214 -6.04 -33.84 0.79
N GLU A 215 -6.39 -34.44 -0.34
CA GLU A 215 -6.55 -35.88 -0.48
C GLU A 215 -5.22 -36.64 -0.37
N GLN A 216 -4.10 -36.04 -0.77
CA GLN A 216 -2.79 -36.68 -0.67
C GLN A 216 -2.23 -36.59 0.76
N ALA A 217 -2.35 -35.45 1.39
CA ALA A 217 -1.92 -35.24 2.76
C ALA A 217 -2.85 -35.92 3.78
N LYS A 218 -4.08 -36.33 3.38
CA LYS A 218 -5.14 -36.85 4.27
C LYS A 218 -5.37 -35.91 5.45
N ALA A 219 -5.51 -34.62 5.16
CA ALA A 219 -5.67 -33.59 6.18
C ALA A 219 -6.48 -32.39 5.68
N TRP A 220 -7.16 -31.74 6.62
CA TRP A 220 -7.70 -30.39 6.43
C TRP A 220 -6.57 -29.38 6.62
N VAL A 221 -6.25 -28.64 5.56
CA VAL A 221 -5.20 -27.62 5.57
C VAL A 221 -5.85 -26.26 5.73
N TRP A 222 -5.26 -25.41 6.54
CA TRP A 222 -5.71 -24.02 6.66
C TRP A 222 -5.46 -23.23 5.37
N THR A 223 -6.50 -22.59 4.85
CA THR A 223 -6.49 -21.81 3.60
C THR A 223 -7.31 -20.54 3.82
N THR A 224 -6.69 -19.51 4.38
CA THR A 224 -7.36 -18.23 4.70
C THR A 224 -7.93 -17.54 3.46
N PHE A 225 -7.25 -17.67 2.32
CA PHE A 225 -7.62 -17.04 1.05
C PHE A 225 -8.16 -18.09 0.06
N ASN A 226 -7.38 -18.49 -0.91
CA ASN A 226 -7.83 -19.50 -1.89
C ASN A 226 -7.44 -20.92 -1.45
N SER A 227 -8.16 -21.93 -1.90
CA SER A 227 -7.93 -23.35 -1.57
C SER A 227 -6.52 -23.85 -1.90
N TYR A 228 -5.86 -23.21 -2.85
CA TYR A 228 -4.49 -23.51 -3.28
C TYR A 228 -3.42 -22.67 -2.53
N GLN A 229 -3.81 -21.83 -1.57
CA GLN A 229 -2.93 -21.00 -0.73
C GLN A 229 -2.91 -21.58 0.68
N TRP A 230 -1.85 -22.31 1.03
CA TRP A 230 -1.70 -23.01 2.29
C TRP A 230 -1.04 -22.11 3.34
N ASP A 231 -1.76 -21.83 4.42
CA ASP A 231 -1.26 -20.98 5.51
C ASP A 231 -0.10 -21.64 6.25
N VAL A 232 0.99 -20.90 6.39
CA VAL A 232 2.19 -21.38 7.07
C VAL A 232 2.11 -21.16 8.59
N ASN A 233 2.76 -22.05 9.32
CA ASN A 233 2.75 -22.06 10.77
C ASN A 233 3.92 -21.25 11.35
N TRP A 234 3.72 -19.99 11.62
CA TRP A 234 4.73 -19.10 12.20
C TRP A 234 5.07 -19.42 13.67
N SER A 235 4.30 -20.28 14.36
CA SER A 235 4.72 -20.80 15.66
C SER A 235 5.90 -21.78 15.56
N ASN A 236 6.19 -22.29 14.35
CA ASN A 236 7.38 -23.06 14.07
C ASN A 236 8.57 -22.15 13.76
N PRO A 237 9.63 -22.10 14.60
CA PRO A 237 10.76 -21.20 14.41
C PRO A 237 11.57 -21.46 13.15
N ASN A 238 11.46 -22.65 12.55
CA ASN A 238 12.13 -22.93 11.27
C ASN A 238 11.48 -22.11 10.13
N VAL A 239 10.15 -21.91 10.18
CA VAL A 239 9.43 -21.03 9.23
C VAL A 239 9.98 -19.60 9.31
N PHE A 240 10.19 -19.06 10.51
CA PHE A 240 10.82 -17.76 10.70
C PHE A 240 12.20 -17.69 10.04
N CYS A 241 13.05 -18.72 10.24
CA CYS A 241 14.40 -18.77 9.68
C CYS A 241 14.40 -18.85 8.14
N GLU A 242 13.46 -19.59 7.56
CA GLU A 242 13.27 -19.67 6.10
C GLU A 242 12.89 -18.30 5.53
N TYR A 243 11.86 -17.65 6.07
CA TYR A 243 11.46 -16.32 5.60
C TYR A 243 12.53 -15.25 5.81
N LEU A 244 13.27 -15.28 6.91
CA LEU A 244 14.42 -14.38 7.11
C LEU A 244 15.49 -14.58 6.02
N SER A 245 15.73 -15.83 5.61
CA SER A 245 16.67 -16.14 4.52
C SER A 245 16.15 -15.62 3.18
N ILE A 246 14.86 -15.76 2.89
CA ILE A 246 14.19 -15.23 1.70
C ILE A 246 14.28 -13.70 1.67
N ILE A 247 14.01 -13.02 2.78
CA ILE A 247 14.13 -11.56 2.90
C ILE A 247 15.55 -11.12 2.53
N PHE A 248 16.57 -11.73 3.12
CA PHE A 248 17.95 -11.37 2.82
C PHE A 248 18.36 -11.68 1.37
N ASN A 249 17.83 -12.75 0.78
CA ASN A 249 18.04 -13.03 -0.62
C ASN A 249 17.54 -11.90 -1.51
N LEU A 250 16.29 -11.42 -1.30
CA LEU A 250 15.73 -10.28 -2.03
C LEU A 250 16.51 -8.98 -1.81
N LEU A 251 16.86 -8.68 -0.55
CA LEU A 251 17.64 -7.49 -0.21
C LEU A 251 19.04 -7.50 -0.84
N ASN A 252 19.68 -8.66 -0.97
CA ASN A 252 20.98 -8.81 -1.61
C ASN A 252 20.92 -8.78 -3.14
N HIS A 253 19.74 -9.00 -3.74
CA HIS A 253 19.46 -8.74 -5.15
C HIS A 253 19.03 -7.28 -5.42
N GLY A 254 19.09 -6.40 -4.41
CA GLY A 254 18.89 -4.96 -4.57
C GLY A 254 17.49 -4.46 -4.32
N VAL A 255 16.56 -5.31 -3.85
CA VAL A 255 15.29 -4.83 -3.29
C VAL A 255 15.59 -4.01 -2.04
N GLU A 256 14.93 -2.86 -1.88
CA GLU A 256 15.23 -1.88 -0.83
C GLU A 256 14.10 -1.78 0.20
N VAL A 257 12.87 -2.07 -0.21
CA VAL A 257 11.71 -2.14 0.66
C VAL A 257 10.95 -3.45 0.40
N ILE A 258 10.62 -4.16 1.45
CA ILE A 258 9.77 -5.37 1.36
C ILE A 258 8.35 -4.99 1.80
N ARG A 259 7.36 -5.19 0.93
CA ARG A 259 5.95 -5.17 1.32
C ARG A 259 5.57 -6.52 1.92
N LEU A 260 5.19 -6.50 3.18
CA LEU A 260 4.78 -7.67 3.94
C LEU A 260 3.30 -7.94 3.68
N ASP A 261 3.04 -8.79 2.70
CA ASP A 261 1.68 -9.13 2.27
C ASP A 261 0.96 -9.98 3.30
N ALA A 262 -0.32 -9.67 3.52
CA ALA A 262 -1.22 -10.37 4.44
C ALA A 262 -0.65 -10.56 5.86
N ILE A 263 0.21 -9.64 6.31
CA ILE A 263 0.93 -9.73 7.58
C ILE A 263 -0.01 -9.89 8.79
N ALA A 264 -1.24 -9.38 8.68
CA ALA A 264 -2.21 -9.44 9.75
C ALA A 264 -2.62 -10.89 10.12
N PHE A 265 -2.51 -11.83 9.19
CA PHE A 265 -3.04 -13.19 9.31
C PHE A 265 -2.00 -14.24 9.72
N ILE A 266 -0.71 -13.88 9.86
CA ILE A 266 0.37 -14.88 10.02
C ILE A 266 0.32 -15.67 11.34
N TRP A 267 -0.40 -15.21 12.36
CA TRP A 267 -0.53 -15.90 13.64
C TRP A 267 -1.94 -16.43 13.87
N LYS A 268 -2.05 -17.68 14.37
CA LYS A 268 -3.32 -18.35 14.58
C LYS A 268 -3.54 -18.61 16.08
N ARG A 269 -4.66 -18.11 16.62
CA ARG A 269 -5.07 -18.29 18.00
C ARG A 269 -6.53 -18.73 18.08
N LEU A 270 -6.79 -19.87 18.73
CA LEU A 270 -8.15 -20.37 18.88
C LEU A 270 -9.02 -19.38 19.69
N GLY A 271 -10.23 -19.13 19.19
CA GLY A 271 -11.19 -18.23 19.82
C GLY A 271 -11.02 -16.75 19.44
N THR A 272 -10.14 -16.44 18.48
CA THR A 272 -9.98 -15.10 17.91
C THR A 272 -10.24 -15.12 16.40
N MET A 273 -10.23 -13.95 15.79
CA MET A 273 -10.31 -13.81 14.32
C MET A 273 -8.98 -14.18 13.62
N CYS A 274 -7.94 -14.53 14.36
CA CYS A 274 -6.58 -14.77 13.84
C CYS A 274 -6.07 -13.63 12.96
N GLN A 275 -6.36 -12.40 13.34
CA GLN A 275 -5.97 -11.19 12.63
C GLN A 275 -5.41 -10.16 13.61
N GLY A 276 -4.15 -9.73 13.42
CA GLY A 276 -3.51 -8.71 14.24
C GLY A 276 -3.16 -9.16 15.66
N GLU A 277 -2.88 -10.45 15.85
CA GLU A 277 -2.44 -11.01 17.13
C GLU A 277 -1.10 -10.39 17.56
N GLU A 278 -0.83 -10.38 18.87
CA GLU A 278 0.35 -9.73 19.45
C GLU A 278 1.67 -10.30 18.90
N GLU A 279 1.72 -11.60 18.66
CA GLU A 279 2.89 -12.29 18.12
C GLU A 279 3.25 -11.81 16.71
N VAL A 280 2.29 -11.33 15.92
CA VAL A 280 2.54 -10.72 14.60
C VAL A 280 3.53 -9.55 14.75
N HIS A 281 3.35 -8.71 15.76
CA HIS A 281 4.18 -7.54 15.99
C HIS A 281 5.57 -7.90 16.52
N HIS A 282 5.67 -8.89 17.38
CA HIS A 282 6.96 -9.45 17.86
C HIS A 282 7.74 -10.08 16.70
N LEU A 283 7.09 -10.91 15.87
CA LEU A 283 7.71 -11.53 14.68
C LEU A 283 8.22 -10.47 13.71
N THR A 284 7.39 -9.48 13.38
CA THR A 284 7.76 -8.40 12.46
C THR A 284 8.90 -7.57 13.02
N GLN A 285 8.89 -7.25 14.32
CA GLN A 285 10.00 -6.56 14.97
C GLN A 285 11.29 -7.38 14.95
N ALA A 286 11.22 -8.71 15.18
CA ALA A 286 12.38 -9.58 15.09
C ALA A 286 12.97 -9.59 13.68
N LEU A 287 12.14 -9.73 12.63
CA LEU A 287 12.57 -9.64 11.22
C LEU A 287 13.21 -8.28 10.93
N ARG A 288 12.56 -7.17 11.34
CA ARG A 288 13.07 -5.82 11.11
C ARG A 288 14.37 -5.56 11.86
N THR A 289 14.50 -6.07 13.08
CA THR A 289 15.73 -5.95 13.87
C THR A 289 16.86 -6.74 13.23
N ALA A 290 16.58 -7.92 12.68
CA ALA A 290 17.56 -8.72 11.94
C ALA A 290 18.07 -7.98 10.68
N ILE A 291 17.19 -7.35 9.90
CA ILE A 291 17.63 -6.58 8.73
C ILE A 291 18.42 -5.33 9.12
N ARG A 292 18.11 -4.66 10.24
CA ARG A 292 18.91 -3.53 10.75
C ARG A 292 20.36 -3.92 11.07
N ILE A 293 20.62 -5.18 11.36
CA ILE A 293 21.98 -5.68 11.61
C ILE A 293 22.74 -5.89 10.29
N ALA A 294 22.15 -6.58 9.30
CA ALA A 294 22.86 -6.94 8.06
C ALA A 294 22.66 -5.94 6.90
N ALA A 295 21.47 -5.35 6.78
CA ALA A 295 21.05 -4.48 5.67
C ALA A 295 20.26 -3.25 6.19
N PRO A 296 20.87 -2.37 7.01
CA PRO A 296 20.15 -1.32 7.75
C PRO A 296 19.51 -0.24 6.86
N GLY A 297 19.90 -0.17 5.61
CA GLY A 297 19.28 0.71 4.62
C GLY A 297 17.94 0.22 4.07
N ALA A 298 17.54 -1.02 4.39
CA ALA A 298 16.27 -1.59 3.96
C ALA A 298 15.12 -1.20 4.89
N ALA A 299 13.88 -1.28 4.38
CA ALA A 299 12.67 -0.93 5.11
C ALA A 299 11.55 -1.97 4.90
N PHE A 300 10.59 -2.00 5.83
CA PHE A 300 9.36 -2.78 5.71
C PHE A 300 8.14 -1.89 5.48
N LYS A 301 7.26 -2.34 4.60
CA LYS A 301 5.93 -1.79 4.35
C LYS A 301 4.88 -2.83 4.74
N ALA A 302 4.13 -2.56 5.80
CA ALA A 302 3.06 -3.45 6.24
C ALA A 302 1.84 -3.33 5.34
N GLU A 303 1.30 -4.47 4.91
CA GLU A 303 -0.03 -4.56 4.34
C GLU A 303 -0.97 -5.19 5.37
N ALA A 304 -1.80 -4.33 5.97
CA ALA A 304 -2.81 -4.70 6.93
C ALA A 304 -4.04 -3.82 6.69
N ILE A 305 -5.09 -4.42 6.14
CA ILE A 305 -6.37 -3.74 5.91
C ILE A 305 -7.25 -3.93 7.15
N VAL A 306 -7.03 -3.07 8.12
CA VAL A 306 -7.67 -3.11 9.45
C VAL A 306 -8.16 -1.71 9.83
N GLY A 307 -8.96 -1.62 10.89
CA GLY A 307 -9.40 -0.32 11.42
C GLY A 307 -8.24 0.54 11.94
N PRO A 308 -8.42 1.87 12.06
CA PRO A 308 -7.36 2.81 12.42
C PRO A 308 -6.60 2.45 13.71
N GLU A 309 -7.32 2.08 14.77
CA GLU A 309 -6.72 1.70 16.05
C GLU A 309 -5.90 0.40 15.97
N GLN A 310 -6.29 -0.50 15.08
CA GLN A 310 -5.62 -1.78 14.83
C GLN A 310 -4.46 -1.64 13.86
N LEU A 311 -4.36 -0.52 13.11
CA LEU A 311 -3.28 -0.26 12.17
C LEU A 311 -1.99 0.20 12.85
N LEU A 312 -2.09 1.00 13.91
CA LEU A 312 -0.93 1.55 14.62
C LEU A 312 0.06 0.47 15.10
N PRO A 313 -0.34 -0.68 15.66
CA PRO A 313 0.57 -1.75 16.05
C PRO A 313 1.53 -2.21 14.96
N TYR A 314 1.16 -2.12 13.67
CA TYR A 314 2.05 -2.49 12.54
C TYR A 314 3.18 -1.48 12.30
N LEU A 315 3.06 -0.24 12.80
CA LEU A 315 4.17 0.73 12.89
C LEU A 315 4.86 0.67 14.26
N GLY A 316 4.20 0.06 15.23
CA GLY A 316 4.64 -0.12 16.61
C GLY A 316 3.83 0.70 17.62
N LYS A 317 3.44 0.04 18.71
CA LYS A 317 2.71 0.63 19.85
C LYS A 317 3.41 0.25 21.15
N GLY A 318 3.35 1.11 22.19
CA GLY A 318 3.99 0.82 23.47
C GLY A 318 5.50 0.60 23.34
N GLU A 319 6.02 -0.52 23.83
CA GLU A 319 7.45 -0.87 23.76
C GLU A 319 7.96 -1.12 22.33
N HIS A 320 7.05 -1.41 21.38
CA HIS A 320 7.32 -1.59 19.96
C HIS A 320 7.33 -0.28 19.17
N TRP A 321 7.14 0.89 19.83
CA TRP A 321 6.99 2.20 19.17
C TRP A 321 8.08 2.48 18.13
N GLY A 322 7.68 2.53 16.84
CA GLY A 322 8.56 2.78 15.70
C GLY A 322 9.55 1.65 15.37
N LYS A 323 9.28 0.41 15.80
CA LYS A 323 10.20 -0.73 15.64
C LYS A 323 9.64 -1.88 14.82
N VAL A 324 8.37 -1.83 14.38
CA VAL A 324 7.70 -2.93 13.66
C VAL A 324 7.87 -2.78 12.15
N SER A 325 7.21 -1.82 11.53
CA SER A 325 7.40 -1.49 10.11
C SER A 325 7.70 -0.01 9.93
N ASP A 326 8.23 0.36 8.76
CA ASP A 326 8.60 1.76 8.46
C ASP A 326 7.46 2.51 7.79
N LEU A 327 6.59 1.78 7.07
CA LEU A 327 5.45 2.30 6.32
C LEU A 327 4.25 1.36 6.44
N ALA A 328 3.04 1.94 6.49
CA ALA A 328 1.78 1.22 6.37
C ALA A 328 0.81 2.00 5.48
N TYR A 329 -0.14 1.31 4.86
CA TYR A 329 -1.14 1.96 4.01
C TYR A 329 -2.15 2.75 4.84
N HIS A 330 -2.48 3.97 4.40
CA HIS A 330 -3.53 4.79 4.99
C HIS A 330 -4.87 4.52 4.30
N ASN A 331 -5.44 3.33 4.51
CA ASN A 331 -6.68 2.91 3.87
C ASN A 331 -7.85 3.87 4.16
N SER A 332 -7.98 4.37 5.39
CA SER A 332 -9.03 5.32 5.77
C SER A 332 -8.99 6.60 4.91
N PHE A 333 -7.79 7.14 4.61
CA PHE A 333 -7.66 8.30 3.71
C PHE A 333 -8.28 8.03 2.33
N MET A 334 -7.96 6.89 1.72
CA MET A 334 -8.48 6.48 0.42
C MET A 334 -10.00 6.36 0.44
N VAL A 335 -10.55 5.63 1.40
CA VAL A 335 -12.00 5.41 1.54
C VAL A 335 -12.75 6.73 1.75
N GLN A 336 -12.22 7.62 2.61
CA GLN A 336 -12.86 8.90 2.91
C GLN A 336 -12.79 9.89 1.74
N LEU A 337 -11.74 9.85 0.90
CA LEU A 337 -11.71 10.65 -0.34
C LEU A 337 -12.84 10.23 -1.29
N TRP A 338 -12.99 8.92 -1.55
CA TRP A 338 -14.09 8.42 -2.38
C TRP A 338 -15.46 8.71 -1.79
N SER A 339 -15.61 8.54 -0.46
CA SER A 339 -16.85 8.87 0.26
C SER A 339 -17.22 10.34 0.08
N SER A 340 -16.27 11.24 0.32
CA SER A 340 -16.49 12.69 0.22
C SER A 340 -16.79 13.14 -1.22
N LEU A 341 -16.16 12.53 -2.21
CA LEU A 341 -16.41 12.82 -3.63
C LEU A 341 -17.84 12.42 -4.04
N ALA A 342 -18.30 11.22 -3.62
CA ALA A 342 -19.65 10.74 -3.96
C ALA A 342 -20.75 11.53 -3.23
N SER A 343 -20.57 11.80 -1.95
CA SER A 343 -21.55 12.48 -1.10
C SER A 343 -21.48 14.00 -1.18
N ARG A 344 -20.38 14.59 -1.65
CA ARG A 344 -20.05 16.02 -1.57
C ARG A 344 -20.05 16.52 -0.12
N ASP A 345 -19.61 15.63 0.80
CA ASP A 345 -19.63 15.91 2.23
C ASP A 345 -18.33 15.38 2.87
N THR A 346 -17.51 16.30 3.39
CA THR A 346 -16.20 15.99 4.01
C THR A 346 -16.29 15.74 5.51
N ARG A 347 -17.45 15.94 6.15
CA ARG A 347 -17.56 15.85 7.63
C ARG A 347 -17.20 14.48 8.16
N LEU A 348 -17.54 13.40 7.43
CA LEU A 348 -17.14 12.04 7.79
C LEU A 348 -15.62 11.87 7.71
N PHE A 349 -14.99 12.39 6.65
CA PHE A 349 -13.54 12.39 6.49
C PHE A 349 -12.86 13.17 7.63
N GLU A 350 -13.34 14.38 7.91
CA GLU A 350 -12.81 15.21 8.99
C GLU A 350 -12.89 14.51 10.34
N ASN A 351 -14.01 13.85 10.64
CA ASN A 351 -14.19 13.11 11.88
C ASN A 351 -13.22 11.92 11.97
N ALA A 352 -13.16 11.10 10.91
CA ALA A 352 -12.27 9.95 10.85
C ALA A 352 -10.78 10.34 10.99
N LEU A 353 -10.36 11.46 10.37
CA LEU A 353 -8.98 11.92 10.45
C LEU A 353 -8.63 12.50 11.83
N ARG A 354 -9.57 13.20 12.50
CA ARG A 354 -9.38 13.66 13.89
C ARG A 354 -9.24 12.52 14.88
N ALA A 355 -9.97 11.43 14.64
CA ALA A 355 -9.93 10.23 15.47
C ALA A 355 -8.73 9.31 15.13
N PHE A 356 -8.03 9.57 14.03
CA PHE A 356 -6.94 8.71 13.57
C PHE A 356 -5.75 8.78 14.55
N PRO A 357 -5.18 7.62 14.98
CA PRO A 357 -4.10 7.62 15.97
C PRO A 357 -2.80 8.22 15.43
N ALA A 358 -2.06 8.91 16.30
CA ALA A 358 -0.73 9.43 15.97
C ALA A 358 0.26 8.26 15.81
N LYS A 359 1.07 8.32 14.75
CA LYS A 359 2.11 7.32 14.48
C LYS A 359 3.46 7.69 15.07
N PRO A 360 4.40 6.74 15.19
CA PRO A 360 5.80 7.04 15.49
C PRO A 360 6.41 8.00 14.45
N SER A 361 7.19 8.98 14.91
CA SER A 361 7.77 10.01 14.04
C SER A 361 8.77 9.48 13.00
N ASN A 362 9.37 8.32 13.27
CA ASN A 362 10.29 7.61 12.36
C ASN A 362 9.59 6.70 11.36
N THR A 363 8.26 6.69 11.31
CA THR A 363 7.45 5.90 10.39
C THR A 363 6.62 6.78 9.48
N THR A 364 6.05 6.22 8.43
CA THR A 364 5.26 6.99 7.47
C THR A 364 4.03 6.24 6.98
N TRP A 365 3.07 6.98 6.42
CA TRP A 365 1.92 6.44 5.72
C TRP A 365 2.19 6.30 4.23
N GLY A 366 1.62 5.29 3.59
CA GLY A 366 1.42 5.25 2.15
C GLY A 366 0.05 5.83 1.83
N ALA A 367 0.01 7.04 1.28
CA ALA A 367 -1.22 7.70 0.86
C ALA A 367 -1.54 7.31 -0.59
N TYR A 368 -2.76 6.88 -0.88
CA TYR A 368 -3.16 6.42 -2.20
C TYR A 368 -4.66 6.62 -2.43
N ILE A 369 -5.09 6.62 -3.69
CA ILE A 369 -6.51 6.69 -4.06
C ILE A 369 -7.06 5.33 -4.51
N ARG A 370 -6.22 4.47 -5.06
CA ARG A 370 -6.48 3.09 -5.40
C ARG A 370 -5.18 2.30 -5.51
N CYS A 371 -5.28 0.98 -5.52
CA CYS A 371 -4.17 0.08 -5.83
C CYS A 371 -4.63 -1.01 -6.82
N HIS A 372 -3.99 -2.16 -6.84
CA HIS A 372 -4.37 -3.32 -7.64
C HIS A 372 -5.56 -4.10 -7.06
N ASP A 373 -5.88 -3.86 -5.79
CA ASP A 373 -7.02 -4.47 -5.10
C ASP A 373 -8.30 -3.66 -5.27
N ASP A 374 -9.40 -4.27 -4.88
CA ASP A 374 -10.71 -3.65 -4.80
C ASP A 374 -10.77 -2.57 -3.70
N ILE A 375 -11.76 -1.70 -3.80
CA ILE A 375 -12.07 -0.69 -2.81
C ILE A 375 -13.14 -1.25 -1.87
N GLY A 376 -12.72 -1.59 -0.65
CA GLY A 376 -13.62 -1.93 0.45
C GLY A 376 -13.99 -0.69 1.25
N TRP A 377 -15.27 -0.56 1.61
CA TRP A 377 -15.80 0.61 2.33
C TRP A 377 -15.60 0.48 3.83
N ALA A 378 -14.34 0.55 4.29
CA ALA A 378 -13.95 0.47 5.70
C ALA A 378 -14.34 1.76 6.45
N ILE A 379 -15.64 2.01 6.60
CA ILE A 379 -16.24 3.12 7.34
C ILE A 379 -16.88 2.52 8.60
N SER A 380 -16.46 2.98 9.77
CA SER A 380 -17.04 2.52 11.04
C SER A 380 -18.44 3.11 11.25
N ASP A 381 -19.32 2.32 11.86
CA ASP A 381 -20.68 2.79 12.21
C ASP A 381 -20.62 3.95 13.23
N ALA A 382 -19.60 3.94 14.11
CA ALA A 382 -19.38 5.02 15.07
C ALA A 382 -19.03 6.35 14.38
N ASP A 383 -18.08 6.33 13.41
CA ASP A 383 -17.72 7.54 12.66
C ASP A 383 -18.87 8.08 11.84
N ALA A 384 -19.65 7.20 11.19
CA ALA A 384 -20.83 7.58 10.45
C ALA A 384 -21.89 8.24 11.37
N ALA A 385 -22.16 7.63 12.52
CA ALA A 385 -23.14 8.14 13.48
C ALA A 385 -22.78 9.53 14.02
N HIS A 386 -21.48 9.84 14.23
CA HIS A 386 -21.03 11.17 14.64
C HIS A 386 -21.38 12.27 13.63
N THR A 387 -21.54 11.91 12.36
CA THR A 387 -21.95 12.85 11.30
C THR A 387 -23.43 12.79 10.95
N GLY A 388 -24.19 11.98 11.69
CA GLY A 388 -25.63 11.79 11.48
C GLY A 388 -25.95 10.81 10.34
N LEU A 389 -25.00 10.00 9.91
CA LEU A 389 -25.16 8.98 8.87
C LEU A 389 -25.33 7.59 9.48
N SER A 390 -26.05 6.72 8.77
CA SER A 390 -26.08 5.29 9.02
C SER A 390 -24.89 4.63 8.29
N GLY A 391 -23.98 3.97 9.01
CA GLY A 391 -22.83 3.31 8.41
C GLY A 391 -23.21 2.31 7.31
N PRO A 392 -24.11 1.33 7.57
CA PRO A 392 -24.53 0.38 6.55
C PRO A 392 -25.17 1.04 5.32
N GLU A 393 -26.05 2.05 5.52
CA GLU A 393 -26.68 2.75 4.40
C GLU A 393 -25.68 3.56 3.59
N HIS A 394 -24.71 4.17 4.25
CA HIS A 394 -23.66 4.94 3.56
C HIS A 394 -22.74 4.02 2.75
N ARG A 395 -22.31 2.89 3.29
CA ARG A 395 -21.54 1.88 2.53
C ARG A 395 -22.33 1.35 1.33
N ARG A 396 -23.62 1.09 1.48
CA ARG A 396 -24.51 0.71 0.37
C ARG A 396 -24.61 1.81 -0.69
N PHE A 397 -24.78 3.07 -0.27
CA PHE A 397 -24.78 4.22 -1.18
C PHE A 397 -23.49 4.29 -2.00
N LEU A 398 -22.30 4.14 -1.36
CA LEU A 398 -21.02 4.18 -2.05
C LEU A 398 -20.90 3.05 -3.07
N SER A 399 -21.30 1.83 -2.71
CA SER A 399 -21.30 0.69 -3.63
C SER A 399 -22.20 0.93 -4.85
N GLN A 400 -23.39 1.46 -4.65
CA GLN A 400 -24.31 1.81 -5.73
C GLN A 400 -23.80 2.97 -6.58
N PHE A 401 -23.19 3.98 -5.95
CA PHE A 401 -22.64 5.13 -6.65
C PHE A 401 -21.50 4.72 -7.57
N TYR A 402 -20.51 4.01 -7.03
CA TYR A 402 -19.30 3.66 -7.80
C TYR A 402 -19.51 2.49 -8.77
N SER A 403 -20.56 1.68 -8.61
CA SER A 403 -21.00 0.75 -9.66
C SER A 403 -21.87 1.39 -10.75
N GLY A 404 -22.20 2.68 -10.63
CA GLY A 404 -23.02 3.40 -11.61
C GLY A 404 -24.52 3.14 -11.50
N ILE A 405 -24.98 2.37 -10.49
CA ILE A 405 -26.40 2.04 -10.30
C ILE A 405 -27.16 3.20 -9.65
N TYR A 406 -26.48 4.00 -8.83
CA TYR A 406 -27.10 5.13 -8.14
C TYR A 406 -27.48 6.24 -9.13
N PRO A 407 -28.74 6.74 -9.11
CA PRO A 407 -29.18 7.80 -10.02
C PRO A 407 -28.31 9.06 -9.89
N GLY A 408 -27.76 9.54 -11.01
CA GLY A 408 -26.89 10.71 -11.05
C GLY A 408 -25.41 10.39 -10.75
N SER A 409 -25.03 9.12 -10.61
CA SER A 409 -23.63 8.74 -10.54
C SER A 409 -22.93 9.01 -11.88
N PHE A 410 -21.71 9.54 -11.78
CA PHE A 410 -20.79 9.66 -12.91
C PHE A 410 -19.83 8.46 -13.04
N ALA A 411 -19.82 7.55 -12.05
CA ALA A 411 -18.83 6.50 -11.95
C ALA A 411 -19.19 5.25 -12.77
N ARG A 412 -18.16 4.52 -13.19
CA ARG A 412 -18.29 3.20 -13.82
C ARG A 412 -17.30 2.24 -13.19
N GLY A 413 -17.75 1.42 -12.24
CA GLY A 413 -17.03 0.35 -11.59
C GLY A 413 -17.82 -0.94 -11.61
N LEU A 414 -17.15 -2.04 -11.18
CA LEU A 414 -17.74 -3.37 -11.05
C LEU A 414 -17.84 -3.74 -9.57
N VAL A 415 -18.93 -4.40 -9.19
CA VAL A 415 -19.05 -4.97 -7.84
C VAL A 415 -18.12 -6.18 -7.74
N PHE A 416 -17.22 -6.16 -6.76
CA PHE A 416 -16.34 -7.25 -6.41
C PHE A 416 -16.71 -7.77 -5.03
N GLN A 417 -16.92 -9.07 -4.88
CA GLN A 417 -17.36 -9.75 -3.66
C GLN A 417 -18.62 -9.13 -3.03
N TYR A 418 -19.66 -9.90 -2.98
CA TYR A 418 -20.90 -9.55 -2.30
C TYR A 418 -21.11 -10.47 -1.09
N ASN A 419 -21.10 -9.91 0.11
CA ASN A 419 -21.46 -10.64 1.31
C ASN A 419 -22.95 -10.43 1.63
N PRO A 420 -23.82 -11.43 1.43
CA PRO A 420 -25.25 -11.29 1.65
C PRO A 420 -25.64 -11.14 3.12
N VAL A 421 -24.76 -11.52 4.05
CA VAL A 421 -25.01 -11.41 5.51
C VAL A 421 -24.81 -9.97 5.98
N THR A 422 -23.73 -9.32 5.53
CA THR A 422 -23.37 -7.95 5.91
C THR A 422 -23.86 -6.90 4.91
N ASP A 423 -24.35 -7.33 3.72
CA ASP A 423 -24.65 -6.49 2.55
C ASP A 423 -23.42 -5.67 2.08
N ASP A 424 -22.23 -6.16 2.38
CA ASP A 424 -20.97 -5.52 1.98
C ASP A 424 -20.70 -5.82 0.49
N ARG A 425 -20.30 -4.77 -0.26
CA ARG A 425 -19.98 -4.83 -1.69
C ARG A 425 -18.78 -3.96 -1.96
N ARG A 426 -17.72 -4.60 -2.39
CA ARG A 426 -16.48 -3.90 -2.77
C ARG A 426 -16.53 -3.50 -4.24
N ILE A 427 -15.71 -2.54 -4.64
CA ILE A 427 -15.71 -1.99 -6.00
C ILE A 427 -14.36 -2.15 -6.67
N SER A 428 -14.37 -2.63 -7.90
CA SER A 428 -13.24 -2.63 -8.83
C SER A 428 -13.43 -1.56 -9.90
N GLY A 429 -12.39 -0.79 -10.20
CA GLY A 429 -12.41 0.23 -11.26
C GLY A 429 -11.13 1.07 -11.30
N SER A 430 -10.79 1.57 -12.48
CA SER A 430 -9.68 2.52 -12.65
C SER A 430 -10.04 3.89 -12.06
N LEU A 431 -9.03 4.69 -11.67
CA LEU A 431 -9.26 6.05 -11.18
C LEU A 431 -10.12 6.86 -12.16
N ALA A 432 -9.78 6.81 -13.44
CA ALA A 432 -10.46 7.59 -14.47
C ALA A 432 -11.93 7.18 -14.64
N SER A 433 -12.22 5.87 -14.65
CA SER A 433 -13.60 5.36 -14.78
C SER A 433 -14.44 5.65 -13.55
N LEU A 434 -13.88 5.49 -12.35
CA LEU A 434 -14.55 5.81 -11.09
C LEU A 434 -14.78 7.33 -10.91
N ALA A 435 -13.88 8.18 -11.44
CA ALA A 435 -14.03 9.63 -11.41
C ALA A 435 -14.89 10.20 -12.57
N GLY A 436 -15.42 9.33 -13.44
CA GLY A 436 -16.39 9.67 -14.45
C GLY A 436 -15.86 10.02 -15.83
N LEU A 437 -14.56 9.88 -16.08
CA LEU A 437 -13.96 10.20 -17.39
C LEU A 437 -14.48 9.26 -18.50
N GLU A 438 -14.68 7.99 -18.18
CA GLU A 438 -15.18 6.99 -19.14
C GLU A 438 -16.55 7.36 -19.69
N ILE A 439 -17.51 7.64 -18.82
CA ILE A 439 -18.88 8.06 -19.21
C ILE A 439 -18.85 9.40 -19.95
N ALA A 440 -18.03 10.35 -19.50
CA ALA A 440 -17.93 11.66 -20.13
C ALA A 440 -17.38 11.58 -21.55
N LEU A 441 -16.37 10.75 -21.79
CA LEU A 441 -15.81 10.50 -23.12
C LEU A 441 -16.81 9.81 -24.05
N GLU A 442 -17.58 8.84 -23.55
CA GLU A 442 -18.64 8.16 -24.33
C GLU A 442 -19.73 9.13 -24.78
N LYS A 443 -20.13 10.05 -23.90
CA LYS A 443 -21.13 11.07 -24.22
C LYS A 443 -20.57 12.16 -25.16
N GLY A 444 -19.26 12.40 -25.12
CA GLY A 444 -18.61 13.46 -25.90
C GLY A 444 -18.94 14.89 -25.43
N GLU A 445 -19.40 15.04 -24.18
CA GLU A 445 -19.77 16.33 -23.59
C GLU A 445 -18.55 17.02 -22.98
N ALA A 446 -18.08 18.12 -23.58
CA ALA A 446 -16.84 18.80 -23.23
C ALA A 446 -16.80 19.26 -21.75
N ASP A 447 -17.92 19.76 -21.23
CA ASP A 447 -18.02 20.22 -19.83
C ASP A 447 -17.90 19.04 -18.85
N GLU A 448 -18.50 17.90 -19.17
CA GLU A 448 -18.41 16.68 -18.32
C GLU A 448 -16.99 16.09 -18.36
N ILE A 449 -16.34 16.13 -19.53
CA ILE A 449 -14.93 15.74 -19.65
C ILE A 449 -14.05 16.66 -18.79
N ASP A 450 -14.25 17.97 -18.84
CA ASP A 450 -13.49 18.92 -18.01
C ASP A 450 -13.72 18.67 -16.52
N LEU A 451 -14.96 18.45 -16.08
CA LEU A 451 -15.28 18.13 -14.68
C LEU A 451 -14.62 16.80 -14.25
N ALA A 452 -14.63 15.77 -15.11
CA ALA A 452 -13.97 14.49 -14.81
C ALA A 452 -12.45 14.64 -14.65
N LEU A 453 -11.82 15.41 -15.54
CA LEU A 453 -10.37 15.69 -15.45
C LEU A 453 -10.02 16.50 -14.20
N ARG A 454 -10.87 17.46 -13.81
CA ARG A 454 -10.70 18.21 -12.55
C ARG A 454 -10.83 17.28 -11.33
N ARG A 455 -11.81 16.35 -11.31
CA ARG A 455 -11.94 15.34 -10.24
C ARG A 455 -10.68 14.50 -10.10
N ILE A 456 -10.17 13.96 -11.22
CA ILE A 456 -8.95 13.14 -11.23
C ILE A 456 -7.76 13.95 -10.71
N THR A 457 -7.55 15.15 -11.26
CA THR A 457 -6.43 16.01 -10.85
C THR A 457 -6.51 16.40 -9.38
N MET A 458 -7.68 16.76 -8.87
CA MET A 458 -7.90 17.10 -7.46
C MET A 458 -7.60 15.90 -6.55
N LEU A 459 -8.07 14.69 -6.89
CA LEU A 459 -7.81 13.47 -6.13
C LEU A 459 -6.31 13.14 -6.09
N LEU A 460 -5.62 13.21 -7.24
CA LEU A 460 -4.17 13.00 -7.30
C LEU A 460 -3.42 14.09 -6.52
N THR A 461 -3.87 15.34 -6.58
CA THR A 461 -3.29 16.44 -5.79
C THR A 461 -3.50 16.20 -4.28
N ALA A 462 -4.64 15.67 -3.87
CA ALA A 462 -4.89 15.31 -2.47
C ALA A 462 -3.97 14.17 -2.00
N VAL A 463 -3.77 13.14 -2.83
CA VAL A 463 -2.82 12.04 -2.54
C VAL A 463 -1.39 12.57 -2.41
N VAL A 464 -0.95 13.39 -3.36
CA VAL A 464 0.41 13.97 -3.35
C VAL A 464 0.60 14.96 -2.21
N GLY A 465 -0.46 15.66 -1.79
CA GLY A 465 -0.44 16.65 -0.71
C GLY A 465 -0.57 16.07 0.71
N PHE A 466 -1.12 14.86 0.86
CA PHE A 466 -1.35 14.28 2.18
C PHE A 466 -0.04 13.87 2.89
N SER A 467 -0.10 13.72 4.22
CA SER A 467 1.05 13.27 5.01
C SER A 467 1.40 11.82 4.66
N GLY A 468 2.67 11.60 4.29
CA GLY A 468 3.15 10.27 3.91
C GLY A 468 3.84 10.24 2.55
N VAL A 469 4.09 9.04 2.07
CA VAL A 469 4.58 8.77 0.72
C VAL A 469 3.36 8.58 -0.19
N PRO A 470 3.13 9.46 -1.18
CA PRO A 470 2.07 9.25 -2.16
C PRO A 470 2.39 8.02 -3.02
N LEU A 471 1.39 7.20 -3.28
CA LEU A 471 1.49 6.00 -4.10
C LEU A 471 0.53 6.13 -5.29
N LEU A 472 1.09 6.24 -6.48
CA LEU A 472 0.36 6.29 -7.74
C LEU A 472 0.26 4.88 -8.31
N TYR A 473 -0.86 4.52 -8.90
CA TYR A 473 -0.98 3.25 -9.61
C TYR A 473 -0.79 3.46 -11.12
N MET A 474 -0.12 2.50 -11.79
CA MET A 474 0.20 2.57 -13.21
C MET A 474 -1.03 2.93 -14.06
N GLY A 475 -0.84 3.90 -14.96
CA GLY A 475 -1.87 4.38 -15.88
C GLY A 475 -2.78 5.48 -15.33
N ASP A 476 -2.79 5.73 -14.02
CA ASP A 476 -3.59 6.84 -13.45
C ASP A 476 -3.08 8.20 -13.93
N GLU A 477 -1.77 8.33 -14.15
CA GLU A 477 -1.10 9.54 -14.63
C GLU A 477 -1.51 9.95 -16.05
N ILE A 478 -2.07 9.03 -16.82
CA ILE A 478 -2.57 9.30 -18.19
C ILE A 478 -4.08 9.05 -18.34
N GLY A 479 -4.76 8.77 -17.21
CA GLY A 479 -6.20 8.57 -17.18
C GLY A 479 -6.69 7.31 -17.87
N MET A 480 -5.97 6.18 -17.73
CA MET A 480 -6.38 4.89 -18.30
C MET A 480 -7.74 4.47 -17.74
N LEU A 481 -8.61 4.04 -18.64
CA LEU A 481 -9.96 3.58 -18.35
C LEU A 481 -9.98 2.11 -17.89
N ASN A 482 -11.15 1.62 -17.54
CA ASN A 482 -11.41 0.21 -17.30
C ASN A 482 -11.12 -0.61 -18.58
N ASP A 483 -10.51 -1.77 -18.38
CA ASP A 483 -10.27 -2.76 -19.44
C ASP A 483 -11.23 -3.93 -19.27
N TYR A 484 -12.29 -3.96 -20.04
CA TYR A 484 -13.29 -5.03 -19.99
C TYR A 484 -12.87 -6.30 -20.73
N THR A 485 -11.76 -6.27 -21.49
CA THR A 485 -11.25 -7.43 -22.23
C THR A 485 -10.66 -8.49 -21.31
N TYR A 486 -10.45 -8.19 -20.02
CA TYR A 486 -10.05 -9.19 -19.03
C TYR A 486 -11.02 -10.38 -18.97
N ALA A 487 -12.31 -10.17 -19.26
CA ALA A 487 -13.34 -11.20 -19.23
C ALA A 487 -13.20 -12.23 -20.37
N ASP A 488 -12.45 -11.89 -21.42
CA ASP A 488 -12.15 -12.78 -22.54
C ASP A 488 -10.90 -13.66 -22.28
N ASP A 489 -10.13 -13.35 -21.23
CA ASP A 489 -8.94 -14.07 -20.82
C ASP A 489 -9.32 -15.13 -19.75
N PRO A 490 -9.18 -16.44 -20.04
CA PRO A 490 -9.54 -17.50 -19.11
C PRO A 490 -8.85 -17.40 -17.74
N ASP A 491 -7.62 -16.87 -17.70
CA ASP A 491 -6.82 -16.73 -16.47
C ASP A 491 -7.27 -15.55 -15.61
N HIS A 492 -8.03 -14.60 -16.19
CA HIS A 492 -8.45 -13.37 -15.50
C HIS A 492 -9.98 -13.25 -15.34
N ALA A 493 -10.76 -13.94 -16.15
CA ALA A 493 -12.22 -13.77 -16.27
C ALA A 493 -12.97 -13.96 -14.93
N ALA A 494 -12.46 -14.79 -14.03
CA ALA A 494 -13.09 -15.07 -12.74
C ALA A 494 -12.86 -13.95 -11.69
N ASP A 495 -11.88 -13.07 -11.89
CA ASP A 495 -11.51 -12.01 -10.96
C ASP A 495 -11.67 -10.62 -11.61
N ASN A 496 -12.76 -9.93 -11.33
CA ASN A 496 -13.04 -8.64 -11.96
C ASN A 496 -12.13 -7.48 -11.50
N ARG A 497 -11.18 -7.70 -10.57
CA ARG A 497 -10.12 -6.71 -10.27
C ARG A 497 -9.23 -6.48 -11.49
N TRP A 498 -9.17 -7.41 -12.43
CA TRP A 498 -8.44 -7.23 -13.69
C TRP A 498 -9.00 -6.12 -14.57
N VAL A 499 -10.24 -5.68 -14.37
CA VAL A 499 -10.82 -4.52 -15.05
C VAL A 499 -9.98 -3.25 -14.87
N HIS A 500 -9.32 -3.09 -13.72
CA HIS A 500 -8.50 -1.93 -13.40
C HIS A 500 -6.98 -2.22 -13.34
N ARG A 501 -6.58 -3.34 -13.96
CA ARG A 501 -5.17 -3.75 -14.14
C ARG A 501 -4.84 -3.85 -15.64
N PRO A 502 -5.17 -2.82 -16.48
CA PRO A 502 -4.93 -2.88 -17.92
C PRO A 502 -3.44 -2.95 -18.23
N VAL A 503 -3.11 -3.42 -19.43
CA VAL A 503 -1.75 -3.28 -19.96
C VAL A 503 -1.49 -1.80 -20.25
N MET A 504 -0.32 -1.29 -19.90
CA MET A 504 0.06 0.10 -20.10
C MET A 504 0.03 0.47 -21.57
N ASP A 505 -0.78 1.47 -21.94
CA ASP A 505 -0.83 2.05 -23.28
C ASP A 505 0.32 3.05 -23.47
N TRP A 506 1.45 2.55 -23.97
CA TRP A 506 2.65 3.37 -24.18
C TRP A 506 2.47 4.43 -25.28
N ASP A 507 1.60 4.18 -26.27
CA ASP A 507 1.28 5.19 -27.28
C ASP A 507 0.46 6.33 -26.68
N ALA A 508 -0.48 6.01 -25.79
CA ALA A 508 -1.21 7.03 -25.03
C ALA A 508 -0.29 7.79 -24.06
N ALA A 509 0.63 7.10 -23.40
CA ALA A 509 1.62 7.74 -22.52
C ALA A 509 2.54 8.70 -23.28
N ASP A 510 3.03 8.29 -24.45
CA ASP A 510 3.84 9.14 -25.31
C ASP A 510 3.05 10.34 -25.88
N ARG A 511 1.76 10.15 -26.23
CA ARG A 511 0.89 11.26 -26.62
C ARG A 511 0.66 12.22 -25.47
N ALA A 512 0.35 11.72 -24.26
CA ALA A 512 0.12 12.55 -23.08
C ALA A 512 1.32 13.46 -22.76
N ARG A 513 2.54 12.93 -22.87
CA ARG A 513 3.77 13.71 -22.66
C ARG A 513 4.00 14.81 -23.72
N LYS A 514 3.51 14.61 -24.96
CA LYS A 514 3.72 15.51 -26.09
C LYS A 514 2.59 16.53 -26.28
N ASP A 515 1.37 16.16 -25.90
CA ASP A 515 0.17 16.98 -26.08
C ASP A 515 -0.53 17.24 -24.73
N PRO A 516 -0.17 18.31 -24.03
CA PRO A 516 -0.80 18.68 -22.75
C PRO A 516 -2.26 19.13 -22.88
N SER A 517 -2.80 19.25 -24.11
CA SER A 517 -4.21 19.59 -24.32
C SER A 517 -5.12 18.35 -24.36
N SER A 518 -4.57 17.18 -24.63
CA SER A 518 -5.31 15.93 -24.59
C SER A 518 -5.76 15.58 -23.15
N PRO A 519 -6.82 14.79 -22.94
CA PRO A 519 -7.27 14.39 -21.62
C PRO A 519 -6.14 13.78 -20.76
N GLY A 520 -5.41 12.79 -21.30
CA GLY A 520 -4.27 12.19 -20.62
C GLY A 520 -3.12 13.18 -20.39
N GLY A 521 -2.85 14.07 -21.36
CA GLY A 521 -1.81 15.09 -21.23
C GLY A 521 -2.11 16.12 -20.15
N ARG A 522 -3.36 16.50 -19.96
CA ARG A 522 -3.79 17.39 -18.87
C ARG A 522 -3.54 16.76 -17.51
N ILE A 523 -3.85 15.46 -17.33
CA ILE A 523 -3.60 14.73 -16.10
C ILE A 523 -2.09 14.62 -15.86
N TYR A 524 -1.34 14.18 -16.86
CA TYR A 524 0.12 13.98 -16.75
C TYR A 524 0.84 15.28 -16.37
N ALA A 525 0.56 16.37 -17.10
CA ALA A 525 1.19 17.66 -16.82
C ALA A 525 0.83 18.21 -15.43
N ALA A 526 -0.44 18.09 -15.03
CA ALA A 526 -0.88 18.52 -13.70
C ALA A 526 -0.18 17.71 -12.60
N LEU A 527 -0.12 16.37 -12.73
CA LEU A 527 0.52 15.50 -11.77
C LEU A 527 2.03 15.77 -11.66
N GLN A 528 2.72 15.91 -12.81
CA GLN A 528 4.14 16.24 -12.84
C GLN A 528 4.42 17.59 -12.14
N HIS A 529 3.56 18.58 -12.38
CA HIS A 529 3.64 19.89 -11.72
C HIS A 529 3.47 19.76 -10.19
N VAL A 530 2.42 19.07 -9.72
CA VAL A 530 2.15 18.90 -8.30
C VAL A 530 3.27 18.14 -7.59
N ILE A 531 3.85 17.12 -8.22
CA ILE A 531 5.02 16.40 -7.71
C ILE A 531 6.23 17.34 -7.63
N GLY A 532 6.44 18.19 -8.62
CA GLY A 532 7.50 19.21 -8.62
C GLY A 532 7.36 20.19 -7.46
N VAL A 533 6.15 20.71 -7.23
CA VAL A 533 5.84 21.59 -6.10
C VAL A 533 6.06 20.87 -4.76
N ARG A 534 5.55 19.65 -4.61
CA ARG A 534 5.76 18.84 -3.41
C ARG A 534 7.25 18.75 -3.03
N ARG A 535 8.11 18.47 -4.00
CA ARG A 535 9.55 18.32 -3.79
C ARG A 535 10.25 19.58 -3.28
N SER A 536 9.71 20.75 -3.59
CA SER A 536 10.26 22.04 -3.17
C SER A 536 9.81 22.48 -1.77
N LEU A 537 8.82 21.79 -1.17
CA LEU A 537 8.19 22.17 0.07
C LEU A 537 8.63 21.28 1.24
N PRO A 538 9.38 21.80 2.22
CA PRO A 538 9.77 21.04 3.41
C PRO A 538 8.55 20.57 4.23
N HIS A 539 7.43 21.29 4.14
CA HIS A 539 6.14 20.91 4.72
C HIS A 539 5.66 19.52 4.30
N MET A 540 6.13 19.02 3.14
CA MET A 540 5.76 17.71 2.60
C MET A 540 6.56 16.54 3.19
N HIS A 541 7.49 16.81 4.11
CA HIS A 541 8.15 15.75 4.85
C HIS A 541 7.13 14.85 5.57
N ALA A 542 7.24 13.53 5.43
CA ALA A 542 6.20 12.59 5.87
C ALA A 542 6.08 12.45 7.40
N SER A 543 7.00 13.03 8.18
CA SER A 543 6.84 13.15 9.63
C SER A 543 5.86 14.27 10.04
N ILE A 544 5.55 15.20 9.13
CA ILE A 544 4.60 16.28 9.38
C ILE A 544 3.19 15.78 9.07
N GLU A 545 2.36 15.69 10.09
CA GLU A 545 0.98 15.19 9.94
C GLU A 545 0.07 16.21 9.25
N SER A 546 -0.92 15.71 8.51
CA SER A 546 -2.04 16.49 8.02
C SER A 546 -3.13 16.51 9.08
N THR A 547 -3.42 17.67 9.63
CA THR A 547 -4.48 17.86 10.65
C THR A 547 -5.65 18.62 10.06
N VAL A 548 -6.86 18.30 10.52
CA VAL A 548 -8.09 18.92 9.99
C VAL A 548 -8.29 20.31 10.58
N VAL A 549 -8.47 21.30 9.70
CA VAL A 549 -9.04 22.61 10.06
C VAL A 549 -10.55 22.55 9.82
N PRO A 550 -11.39 22.93 10.80
CA PRO A 550 -12.85 22.91 10.61
C PRO A 550 -13.28 23.76 9.41
N SER A 551 -14.05 23.16 8.51
CA SER A 551 -14.57 23.84 7.33
C SER A 551 -15.95 24.45 7.60
N PRO A 552 -16.25 25.67 7.13
CA PRO A 552 -17.59 26.23 7.17
C PRO A 552 -18.53 25.59 6.12
N HIS A 553 -17.98 24.85 5.16
CA HIS A 553 -18.71 24.21 4.06
C HIS A 553 -18.46 22.71 4.04
N GLN A 554 -19.54 21.95 4.00
CA GLN A 554 -19.47 20.47 4.06
C GLN A 554 -18.69 19.81 2.90
N HIS A 555 -18.48 20.50 1.78
CA HIS A 555 -17.75 19.98 0.62
C HIS A 555 -16.32 20.51 0.48
N LEU A 556 -15.85 21.30 1.44
CA LEU A 556 -14.45 21.75 1.49
C LEU A 556 -13.69 20.97 2.55
N LEU A 557 -12.65 20.25 2.14
CA LEU A 557 -11.67 19.66 3.05
C LEU A 557 -10.51 20.65 3.23
N ILE A 558 -10.22 20.99 4.48
CA ILE A 558 -9.13 21.90 4.81
C ILE A 558 -8.15 21.18 5.75
N LEU A 559 -6.89 21.10 5.33
CA LEU A 559 -5.83 20.42 6.06
C LEU A 559 -4.70 21.39 6.39
N LEU A 560 -4.18 21.30 7.61
CA LEU A 560 -3.02 22.04 8.09
C LEU A 560 -1.82 21.10 8.21
N ARG A 561 -0.66 21.56 7.75
CA ARG A 561 0.66 20.97 8.01
C ARG A 561 1.50 21.99 8.79
N ASP A 562 1.78 21.70 10.06
CA ASP A 562 2.52 22.58 10.96
C ASP A 562 4.01 22.19 10.96
N HIS A 563 4.79 22.84 10.10
CA HIS A 563 6.22 22.58 9.95
C HIS A 563 7.03 23.64 10.70
N PRO A 564 8.21 23.33 11.28
CA PRO A 564 9.05 24.31 11.98
C PRO A 564 9.45 25.55 11.17
N GLN A 565 9.45 25.48 9.85
CA GLN A 565 9.75 26.60 8.95
C GLN A 565 8.51 27.42 8.54
N GLY A 566 7.34 27.12 9.10
CA GLY A 566 6.09 27.79 8.78
C GLY A 566 4.94 26.81 8.57
N ARG A 567 3.74 27.35 8.45
CA ARG A 567 2.51 26.57 8.26
C ARG A 567 2.11 26.50 6.80
N MET A 568 1.50 25.40 6.44
CA MET A 568 0.87 25.20 5.16
C MET A 568 -0.57 24.79 5.37
N VAL A 569 -1.51 25.43 4.65
CA VAL A 569 -2.93 25.07 4.62
C VAL A 569 -3.30 24.63 3.23
N GLN A 570 -3.87 23.45 3.14
CA GLN A 570 -4.37 22.85 1.90
C GLN A 570 -5.88 22.89 1.88
N VAL A 571 -6.49 23.36 0.79
CA VAL A 571 -7.93 23.43 0.61
C VAL A 571 -8.33 22.64 -0.62
N TYR A 572 -9.31 21.75 -0.49
CA TYR A 572 -9.83 20.91 -1.57
C TYR A 572 -11.35 21.10 -1.67
N ASN A 573 -11.84 21.48 -2.84
CA ASN A 573 -13.28 21.51 -3.14
C ASN A 573 -13.69 20.16 -3.75
N LEU A 574 -14.45 19.35 -2.99
CA LEU A 574 -14.89 18.03 -3.44
C LEU A 574 -16.29 18.08 -4.10
N SER A 575 -16.64 19.20 -4.72
CA SER A 575 -17.92 19.37 -5.40
C SER A 575 -17.77 20.00 -6.78
N GLU A 576 -18.79 19.83 -7.60
CA GLU A 576 -18.95 20.48 -8.90
C GLU A 576 -19.37 21.97 -8.80
N HIS A 577 -19.46 22.50 -7.58
CA HIS A 577 -19.91 23.86 -7.36
C HIS A 577 -18.75 24.80 -7.05
N ARG A 578 -18.84 26.03 -7.59
CA ARG A 578 -17.99 27.13 -7.17
C ARG A 578 -18.36 27.52 -5.73
N THR A 579 -17.37 27.63 -4.85
CA THR A 579 -17.57 27.84 -3.42
C THR A 579 -16.71 28.98 -2.92
N SER A 580 -17.31 29.90 -2.13
CA SER A 580 -16.58 30.95 -1.42
C SER A 580 -16.12 30.45 -0.04
N LEU A 581 -14.84 30.67 0.28
CA LEU A 581 -14.25 30.40 1.59
C LEU A 581 -13.90 31.73 2.26
N SER A 582 -14.36 31.97 3.49
CA SER A 582 -13.92 33.13 4.27
C SER A 582 -12.40 33.11 4.44
N ALA A 583 -11.72 34.21 4.06
CA ALA A 583 -10.28 34.35 4.21
C ALA A 583 -9.83 34.31 5.69
N GLU A 584 -10.72 34.56 6.63
CA GLU A 584 -10.43 34.46 8.07
C GLU A 584 -9.99 33.05 8.47
N VAL A 585 -10.53 32.00 7.85
CA VAL A 585 -10.14 30.61 8.09
C VAL A 585 -8.65 30.41 7.80
N LEU A 586 -8.15 30.99 6.71
CA LEU A 586 -6.74 30.91 6.33
C LEU A 586 -5.87 31.87 7.18
N ARG A 587 -6.35 33.09 7.43
CA ARG A 587 -5.65 34.08 8.26
C ARG A 587 -5.31 33.57 9.66
N ALA A 588 -6.19 32.79 10.25
CA ALA A 588 -5.97 32.18 11.56
C ALA A 588 -4.70 31.31 11.63
N HIS A 589 -4.24 30.81 10.49
CA HIS A 589 -3.07 29.92 10.40
C HIS A 589 -1.86 30.54 9.68
N LEU A 590 -2.09 31.42 8.71
CA LEU A 590 -1.08 31.91 7.76
C LEU A 590 -0.77 33.40 7.90
N GLY A 591 -1.58 34.16 8.68
CA GLY A 591 -1.46 35.60 8.75
C GLY A 591 -2.14 36.35 7.60
N HIS A 592 -1.69 37.56 7.29
CA HIS A 592 -2.36 38.47 6.35
C HIS A 592 -2.06 38.20 4.87
N SER A 593 -1.06 37.39 4.57
CA SER A 593 -0.70 36.99 3.21
C SER A 593 -0.17 35.58 3.20
N ALA A 594 -0.30 34.91 2.07
CA ALA A 594 0.24 33.57 1.84
C ALA A 594 0.63 33.37 0.38
N TRP A 595 1.66 32.59 0.15
CA TRP A 595 2.01 32.11 -1.19
C TRP A 595 1.21 30.84 -1.51
N GLU A 596 0.48 30.87 -2.64
CA GLU A 596 -0.22 29.67 -3.12
C GLU A 596 0.75 28.89 -4.04
N ALA A 597 1.19 27.73 -3.55
CA ALA A 597 2.34 27.01 -4.11
C ALA A 597 2.04 26.37 -5.47
N LEU A 598 0.79 25.98 -5.76
CA LEU A 598 0.44 25.33 -7.02
C LEU A 598 0.36 26.32 -8.17
N SER A 599 -0.11 27.54 -7.94
CA SER A 599 -0.18 28.59 -8.95
C SER A 599 1.04 29.50 -8.97
N GLY A 600 1.79 29.55 -7.87
CA GLY A 600 2.94 30.44 -7.69
C GLY A 600 2.57 31.90 -7.36
N TYR A 601 1.30 32.19 -7.04
CA TYR A 601 0.83 33.56 -6.75
C TYR A 601 0.76 33.83 -5.26
N ASP A 602 1.05 35.09 -4.90
CA ASP A 602 0.81 35.62 -3.56
C ASP A 602 -0.64 36.05 -3.43
N TYR A 603 -1.24 35.64 -2.32
CA TYR A 603 -2.61 35.98 -1.95
C TYR A 603 -2.61 36.93 -0.77
N ASN A 604 -3.33 38.06 -0.93
CA ASN A 604 -3.70 38.91 0.19
C ASN A 604 -4.90 38.28 0.91
N LEU A 605 -4.74 37.93 2.18
CA LEU A 605 -5.78 37.32 3.01
C LEU A 605 -6.60 38.36 3.81
N ASP A 606 -6.35 39.66 3.64
CA ASP A 606 -7.20 40.73 4.18
C ASP A 606 -8.48 40.96 3.36
N VAL A 607 -8.68 40.17 2.30
CA VAL A 607 -9.96 40.09 1.60
C VAL A 607 -11.03 39.38 2.43
N HIS A 608 -12.29 39.55 2.04
CA HIS A 608 -13.41 38.93 2.77
C HIS A 608 -13.53 37.44 2.48
N GLU A 609 -13.41 37.07 1.21
CA GLU A 609 -13.60 35.71 0.72
C GLU A 609 -12.62 35.38 -0.40
N LEU A 610 -12.33 34.09 -0.52
CA LEU A 610 -11.64 33.48 -1.66
C LEU A 610 -12.61 32.53 -2.36
N THR A 611 -12.61 32.52 -3.67
CA THR A 611 -13.45 31.62 -4.47
C THR A 611 -12.65 30.42 -4.94
N LEU A 612 -13.19 29.23 -4.71
CA LEU A 612 -12.67 27.97 -5.25
C LEU A 612 -13.57 27.53 -6.42
N GLU A 613 -12.93 27.17 -7.52
CA GLU A 613 -13.60 26.55 -8.66
C GLU A 613 -14.02 25.10 -8.36
N PRO A 614 -14.92 24.49 -9.17
CA PRO A 614 -15.24 23.06 -9.06
C PRO A 614 -14.00 22.19 -9.04
N TYR A 615 -13.91 21.29 -8.03
CA TYR A 615 -12.81 20.34 -7.85
C TYR A 615 -11.42 20.99 -7.83
N GLN A 616 -11.29 22.22 -7.34
CA GLN A 616 -10.02 22.91 -7.19
C GLN A 616 -9.30 22.51 -5.91
N ALA A 617 -7.99 22.35 -6.01
CA ALA A 617 -7.08 22.24 -4.89
C ALA A 617 -6.19 23.48 -4.81
N LEU A 618 -5.93 24.00 -3.61
CA LEU A 618 -5.04 25.13 -3.32
C LEU A 618 -4.13 24.80 -2.15
N TRP A 619 -2.84 25.16 -2.26
CA TRP A 619 -1.82 24.93 -1.24
C TRP A 619 -1.19 26.24 -0.79
N PHE A 620 -1.66 26.79 0.32
CA PHE A 620 -1.19 28.04 0.87
C PHE A 620 -0.06 27.83 1.87
N VAL A 621 1.05 28.51 1.69
CA VAL A 621 2.22 28.48 2.58
C VAL A 621 2.37 29.85 3.21
N ALA A 622 2.60 29.91 4.53
CA ALA A 622 2.91 31.14 5.25
C ALA A 622 4.24 31.76 4.74
N HIS A 623 4.29 33.09 4.64
CA HIS A 623 5.52 33.81 4.28
C HIS A 623 6.58 33.74 5.37
#